data_b7e8550eda42354fdbbaade2a66dbd33
#
_entry.id   b7e8550eda42354fdbbaade2a66dbd33
#
_cell.length_a   1.000
_cell.length_b   1.000
_cell.length_c   1.000
_cell.angle_alpha   90.00
_cell.angle_beta   90.00
_cell.angle_gamma   90.00
#
_symmetry.space_group_name_H-M   'P 1'
#
loop_
_entity.id
_entity.type
_entity.pdbx_description
1 polymer ?
#
loop_
_entity_poly.entity_id
_entity_poly.type
_entity_poly.pdbx_seq_one_letter_code
_entity_poly.pdbx_strand_id
1 'polypeptide(L)'
;MFDVVVIGGGPCGSTAANYLASLGHRTALLDRAGRIKPCGGAIPPRAIIDFEIPDELLKAKVTTARMVSPSNRSVDIPIENGYVGMVDREEFDEFLRERAAKKGAKRFTGTFEKITRDSSGTIIHFRNHENRTVEQLKTRYIIGADGARSNVAKAEIPDSDKIPYVIAYHEIIEAPKTTGKYDPERCDVIYDGIISPDF
;
A
#
# COMPACT_ATOMS: atom_id res chain seq x y z
N MET A 1 16.66 2.62 -21.25
CA MET A 1 16.36 3.78 -20.40
C MET A 1 14.86 3.88 -20.25
N PHE A 2 14.34 4.01 -19.03
CA PHE A 2 12.94 4.20 -18.71
C PHE A 2 12.59 5.70 -18.70
N ASP A 3 11.33 6.02 -18.92
CA ASP A 3 10.85 7.37 -18.69
C ASP A 3 10.64 7.58 -17.18
N VAL A 4 10.07 6.57 -16.50
CA VAL A 4 9.86 6.59 -15.05
C VAL A 4 10.24 5.26 -14.41
N VAL A 5 10.92 5.32 -13.26
CA VAL A 5 11.08 4.19 -12.33
C VAL A 5 10.27 4.47 -11.07
N VAL A 6 9.30 3.60 -10.79
CA VAL A 6 8.52 3.62 -9.56
C VAL A 6 9.15 2.65 -8.57
N ILE A 7 9.51 3.11 -7.39
CA ILE A 7 10.15 2.33 -6.33
C ILE A 7 9.14 2.09 -5.21
N GLY A 8 8.75 0.83 -5.05
CA GLY A 8 7.73 0.36 -4.12
C GLY A 8 6.45 -0.09 -4.82
N GLY A 9 6.14 -1.38 -4.75
CA GLY A 9 4.98 -2.03 -5.39
C GLY A 9 3.77 -2.21 -4.48
N GLY A 10 3.60 -1.33 -3.49
CA GLY A 10 2.34 -1.23 -2.74
C GLY A 10 1.26 -0.52 -3.55
N PRO A 11 0.05 -0.29 -2.98
CA PRO A 11 -1.08 0.28 -3.72
C PRO A 11 -0.76 1.58 -4.45
N CYS A 12 -0.05 2.49 -3.82
CA CYS A 12 0.35 3.77 -4.43
C CYS A 12 1.25 3.56 -5.65
N GLY A 13 2.36 2.82 -5.48
CA GLY A 13 3.33 2.64 -6.56
C GLY A 13 2.81 1.79 -7.70
N SER A 14 2.09 0.71 -7.41
CA SER A 14 1.48 -0.13 -8.45
C SER A 14 0.42 0.63 -9.24
N THR A 15 -0.38 1.48 -8.59
CA THR A 15 -1.37 2.34 -9.27
C THR A 15 -0.67 3.39 -10.14
N ALA A 16 0.38 4.04 -9.62
CA ALA A 16 1.16 4.99 -10.41
C ALA A 16 1.80 4.32 -11.64
N ALA A 17 2.41 3.15 -11.47
CA ALA A 17 3.00 2.40 -12.56
C ALA A 17 1.95 1.96 -13.60
N ASN A 18 0.78 1.50 -13.16
CA ASN A 18 -0.33 1.16 -14.04
C ASN A 18 -0.79 2.37 -14.87
N TYR A 19 -0.98 3.51 -14.23
CA TYR A 19 -1.44 4.72 -14.90
C TYR A 19 -0.41 5.22 -15.92
N LEU A 20 0.85 5.33 -15.55
CA LEU A 20 1.92 5.76 -16.44
C LEU A 20 2.12 4.83 -17.64
N ALA A 21 2.09 3.51 -17.41
CA ALA A 21 2.19 2.53 -18.48
C ALA A 21 0.98 2.61 -19.45
N SER A 22 -0.23 2.84 -18.91
CA SER A 22 -1.43 3.01 -19.74
C SER A 22 -1.38 4.26 -20.64
N LEU A 23 -0.60 5.27 -20.26
CA LEU A 23 -0.33 6.46 -21.07
C LEU A 23 0.83 6.27 -22.07
N GLY A 24 1.39 5.06 -22.15
CA GLY A 24 2.46 4.73 -23.08
C GLY A 24 3.88 5.09 -22.61
N HIS A 25 4.05 5.52 -21.34
CA HIS A 25 5.39 5.77 -20.80
C HIS A 25 6.12 4.46 -20.53
N ARG A 26 7.41 4.40 -20.86
CA ARG A 26 8.30 3.27 -20.50
C ARG A 26 8.52 3.27 -19.00
N THR A 27 7.71 2.51 -18.29
CA THR A 27 7.64 2.49 -16.83
C THR A 27 8.28 1.23 -16.29
N ALA A 28 9.14 1.37 -15.27
CA ALA A 28 9.61 0.27 -14.44
C ALA A 28 8.97 0.33 -13.06
N LEU A 29 8.58 -0.82 -12.51
CA LEU A 29 8.12 -0.99 -11.15
C LEU A 29 9.11 -1.87 -10.39
N LEU A 30 9.84 -1.29 -9.45
CA LEU A 30 10.79 -1.99 -8.59
C LEU A 30 10.15 -2.24 -7.23
N ASP A 31 10.02 -3.49 -6.84
CA ASP A 31 9.47 -3.90 -5.54
C ASP A 31 10.24 -5.07 -4.93
N ARG A 32 10.22 -5.18 -3.61
CA ARG A 32 10.90 -6.26 -2.90
C ARG A 32 10.19 -7.60 -3.01
N ALA A 33 8.92 -7.63 -3.38
CA ALA A 33 8.01 -8.78 -3.37
C ALA A 33 7.89 -9.51 -2.01
N GLY A 34 6.86 -10.32 -1.85
CA GLY A 34 6.73 -11.30 -0.75
C GLY A 34 6.63 -10.73 0.67
N ARG A 35 6.53 -9.41 0.88
CA ARG A 35 6.35 -8.83 2.20
C ARG A 35 4.92 -8.33 2.37
N ILE A 36 4.19 -9.00 3.24
CA ILE A 36 2.88 -8.53 3.71
C ILE A 36 3.10 -7.24 4.51
N LYS A 37 2.39 -6.18 4.17
CA LYS A 37 2.38 -4.95 4.96
C LYS A 37 1.32 -5.04 6.04
N PRO A 38 1.65 -4.78 7.30
CA PRO A 38 0.65 -4.70 8.36
C PRO A 38 -0.30 -3.54 8.05
N CYS A 39 -1.55 -3.88 7.76
CA CYS A 39 -2.60 -2.93 7.42
C CYS A 39 -3.94 -3.67 7.50
N GLY A 40 -4.96 -3.06 8.08
CA GLY A 40 -6.31 -3.62 8.16
C GLY A 40 -6.97 -3.89 6.80
N GLY A 41 -6.40 -3.36 5.71
CA GLY A 41 -6.91 -3.61 4.36
C GLY A 41 -8.21 -2.87 4.02
N ALA A 42 -8.60 -1.89 4.81
CA ALA A 42 -9.84 -1.13 4.58
C ALA A 42 -9.72 -0.21 3.36
N ILE A 43 -10.64 -0.36 2.41
CA ILE A 43 -10.76 0.46 1.21
C ILE A 43 -12.12 1.16 1.22
N PRO A 44 -12.15 2.51 1.20
CA PRO A 44 -13.40 3.25 1.23
C PRO A 44 -14.22 3.05 -0.07
N PRO A 45 -15.56 3.22 -0.02
CA PRO A 45 -16.47 2.98 -1.14
C PRO A 45 -16.04 3.68 -2.42
N ARG A 46 -15.65 4.93 -2.33
CA ARG A 46 -15.23 5.73 -3.48
C ARG A 46 -13.98 5.16 -4.18
N ALA A 47 -13.00 4.66 -3.39
CA ALA A 47 -11.77 4.09 -3.96
C ALA A 47 -12.05 2.75 -4.65
N ILE A 48 -13.02 1.96 -4.19
CA ILE A 48 -13.42 0.73 -4.87
C ILE A 48 -13.91 1.05 -6.29
N ILE A 49 -14.73 2.08 -6.43
CA ILE A 49 -15.28 2.52 -7.72
C ILE A 49 -14.19 3.15 -8.59
N ASP A 50 -13.47 4.15 -8.06
CA ASP A 50 -12.52 4.96 -8.84
C ASP A 50 -11.32 4.14 -9.34
N PHE A 51 -10.94 3.09 -8.63
CA PHE A 51 -9.83 2.21 -9.00
C PHE A 51 -10.28 0.84 -9.53
N GLU A 52 -11.57 0.67 -9.78
CA GLU A 52 -12.14 -0.56 -10.34
C GLU A 52 -11.64 -1.80 -9.59
N ILE A 53 -11.81 -1.81 -8.25
CA ILE A 53 -11.38 -2.92 -7.42
C ILE A 53 -12.37 -4.07 -7.57
N PRO A 54 -11.91 -5.26 -8.03
CA PRO A 54 -12.78 -6.40 -8.20
C PRO A 54 -13.36 -6.93 -6.89
N ASP A 55 -14.60 -7.35 -6.94
CA ASP A 55 -15.34 -7.86 -5.77
C ASP A 55 -14.70 -9.10 -5.14
N GLU A 56 -14.06 -9.95 -5.97
CA GLU A 56 -13.37 -11.16 -5.52
C GLU A 56 -12.16 -10.90 -4.60
N LEU A 57 -11.63 -9.68 -4.60
CA LEU A 57 -10.57 -9.28 -3.69
C LEU A 57 -11.09 -8.82 -2.33
N LEU A 58 -12.40 -8.59 -2.22
CA LEU A 58 -13.01 -8.11 -0.98
C LEU A 58 -13.35 -9.29 -0.07
N LYS A 59 -12.59 -9.46 1.00
CA LYS A 59 -12.77 -10.54 1.99
C LYS A 59 -13.94 -10.28 2.92
N ALA A 60 -14.28 -8.99 3.16
CA ALA A 60 -15.46 -8.57 3.91
C ALA A 60 -15.96 -7.21 3.40
N LYS A 61 -17.23 -6.94 3.60
CA LYS A 61 -17.91 -5.68 3.26
C LYS A 61 -18.51 -5.10 4.53
N VAL A 62 -17.92 -4.03 5.03
CA VAL A 62 -18.33 -3.37 6.28
C VAL A 62 -19.31 -2.26 5.95
N THR A 63 -20.51 -2.34 6.49
CA THR A 63 -21.61 -1.40 6.26
C THR A 63 -21.86 -0.46 7.43
N THR A 64 -21.26 -0.74 8.59
CA THR A 64 -21.43 0.05 9.81
C THR A 64 -20.10 0.22 10.54
N ALA A 65 -19.82 1.44 11.00
CA ALA A 65 -18.74 1.73 11.94
C ALA A 65 -19.30 1.98 13.33
N ARG A 66 -18.88 1.20 14.33
CA ARG A 66 -19.18 1.45 15.74
C ARG A 66 -18.04 2.21 16.38
N MET A 67 -18.31 3.42 16.85
CA MET A 67 -17.37 4.22 17.62
C MET A 67 -17.62 4.01 19.11
N VAL A 68 -16.59 3.64 19.86
CA VAL A 68 -16.66 3.44 21.31
C VAL A 68 -15.75 4.45 22.00
N SER A 69 -16.35 5.27 22.88
CA SER A 69 -15.62 6.29 23.64
C SER A 69 -14.85 5.69 24.82
N PRO A 70 -13.89 6.42 25.42
CA PRO A 70 -13.21 6.00 26.65
C PRO A 70 -14.15 5.73 27.84
N SER A 71 -15.35 6.29 27.84
CA SER A 71 -16.40 6.04 28.84
C SER A 71 -17.31 4.86 28.47
N ASN A 72 -16.94 4.01 27.53
CA ASN A 72 -17.71 2.88 27.02
C ASN A 72 -19.11 3.23 26.46
N ARG A 73 -19.30 4.47 26.02
CA ARG A 73 -20.48 4.84 25.24
C ARG A 73 -20.20 4.56 23.77
N SER A 74 -21.16 3.95 23.09
CA SER A 74 -21.01 3.61 21.67
C SER A 74 -22.10 4.25 20.82
N VAL A 75 -21.75 4.52 19.57
CA VAL A 75 -22.66 4.95 18.51
C VAL A 75 -22.33 4.16 17.24
N ASP A 76 -23.39 3.69 16.57
CA ASP A 76 -23.28 3.05 15.26
C ASP A 76 -23.51 4.08 14.17
N ILE A 77 -22.56 4.15 13.24
CA ILE A 77 -22.58 5.07 12.11
C ILE A 77 -22.70 4.24 10.84
N PRO A 78 -23.84 4.28 10.14
CA PRO A 78 -23.96 3.60 8.85
C PRO A 78 -23.03 4.22 7.82
N ILE A 79 -22.43 3.38 6.96
CA ILE A 79 -21.62 3.82 5.84
C ILE A 79 -22.55 4.07 4.66
N GLU A 80 -22.77 5.35 4.38
CA GLU A 80 -23.67 5.76 3.31
C GLU A 80 -23.08 5.51 1.92
N ASN A 81 -23.94 5.19 0.97
CA ASN A 81 -23.61 5.02 -0.45
C ASN A 81 -22.59 3.91 -0.73
N GLY A 82 -22.62 2.83 0.05
CA GLY A 82 -21.75 1.67 -0.21
C GLY A 82 -21.28 0.98 1.07
N TYR A 83 -20.08 0.46 1.00
CA TYR A 83 -19.42 -0.26 2.10
C TYR A 83 -17.91 -0.02 2.07
N VAL A 84 -17.26 -0.17 3.20
CA VAL A 84 -15.80 -0.30 3.24
C VAL A 84 -15.43 -1.74 2.90
N GLY A 85 -14.67 -1.92 1.83
CA GLY A 85 -14.18 -3.24 1.45
C GLY A 85 -12.91 -3.58 2.24
N MET A 86 -12.85 -4.80 2.78
CA MET A 86 -11.65 -5.31 3.45
C MET A 86 -10.91 -6.25 2.52
N VAL A 87 -9.62 -6.02 2.29
CA VAL A 87 -8.78 -6.84 1.42
C VAL A 87 -7.67 -7.53 2.18
N ASP A 88 -7.28 -8.72 1.71
CA ASP A 88 -5.99 -9.30 2.06
C ASP A 88 -4.90 -8.57 1.27
N ARG A 89 -3.96 -7.96 1.98
CA ARG A 89 -2.90 -7.15 1.36
C ARG A 89 -1.91 -7.97 0.53
N GLU A 90 -1.77 -9.25 0.79
CA GLU A 90 -0.93 -10.14 -0.02
C GLU A 90 -1.51 -10.29 -1.43
N GLU A 91 -2.78 -10.68 -1.52
CA GLU A 91 -3.47 -10.84 -2.80
C GLU A 91 -3.70 -9.49 -3.50
N PHE A 92 -4.13 -8.50 -2.75
CA PHE A 92 -4.45 -7.19 -3.29
C PHE A 92 -3.24 -6.46 -3.88
N ASP A 93 -2.12 -6.43 -3.15
CA ASP A 93 -0.91 -5.77 -3.64
C ASP A 93 -0.35 -6.49 -4.88
N GLU A 94 -0.44 -7.83 -4.93
CA GLU A 94 0.00 -8.58 -6.12
C GLU A 94 -0.92 -8.34 -7.32
N PHE A 95 -2.23 -8.35 -7.11
CA PHE A 95 -3.19 -7.97 -8.16
C PHE A 95 -2.85 -6.60 -8.77
N LEU A 96 -2.55 -5.60 -7.96
CA LEU A 96 -2.19 -4.27 -8.45
C LEU A 96 -0.87 -4.27 -9.24
N ARG A 97 0.14 -5.03 -8.80
CA ARG A 97 1.40 -5.20 -9.53
C ARG A 97 1.21 -5.89 -10.88
N GLU A 98 0.39 -6.94 -10.91
CA GLU A 98 0.04 -7.63 -12.16
C GLU A 98 -0.74 -6.72 -13.10
N ARG A 99 -1.70 -5.94 -12.58
CA ARG A 99 -2.46 -4.97 -13.36
C ARG A 99 -1.53 -3.96 -14.03
N ALA A 100 -0.54 -3.44 -13.29
CA ALA A 100 0.47 -2.56 -13.85
C ALA A 100 1.31 -3.24 -14.96
N ALA A 101 1.71 -4.50 -14.75
CA ALA A 101 2.46 -5.26 -15.75
C ALA A 101 1.64 -5.52 -17.03
N LYS A 102 0.35 -5.86 -16.89
CA LYS A 102 -0.57 -6.04 -18.02
C LYS A 102 -0.73 -4.76 -18.86
N LYS A 103 -0.56 -3.58 -18.24
CA LYS A 103 -0.56 -2.28 -18.94
C LYS A 103 0.81 -1.91 -19.54
N GLY A 104 1.83 -2.75 -19.36
CA GLY A 104 3.16 -2.57 -19.95
C GLY A 104 4.26 -2.10 -19.00
N ALA A 105 3.98 -1.95 -17.70
CA ALA A 105 5.03 -1.67 -16.73
C ALA A 105 5.97 -2.88 -16.59
N LYS A 106 7.28 -2.65 -16.70
CA LYS A 106 8.25 -3.72 -16.50
C LYS A 106 8.54 -3.91 -15.00
N ARG A 107 8.23 -5.09 -14.47
CA ARG A 107 8.47 -5.42 -13.06
C ARG A 107 9.92 -5.84 -12.84
N PHE A 108 10.47 -5.41 -11.70
CA PHE A 108 11.77 -5.81 -11.17
C PHE A 108 11.62 -6.19 -9.70
N THR A 109 12.14 -7.34 -9.33
CA THR A 109 12.11 -7.82 -7.94
C THR A 109 13.46 -7.57 -7.29
N GLY A 110 13.48 -6.63 -6.32
CA GLY A 110 14.71 -6.27 -5.66
C GLY A 110 14.57 -5.16 -4.63
N THR A 111 15.64 -4.94 -3.89
CA THR A 111 15.72 -3.90 -2.86
C THR A 111 16.45 -2.67 -3.40
N PHE A 112 15.80 -1.54 -3.39
CA PHE A 112 16.43 -0.24 -3.69
C PHE A 112 17.60 0.02 -2.73
N GLU A 113 18.75 0.47 -3.26
CA GLU A 113 19.94 0.78 -2.48
C GLU A 113 20.29 2.26 -2.52
N LYS A 114 20.42 2.85 -3.71
CA LYS A 114 20.82 4.26 -3.87
C LYS A 114 20.46 4.83 -5.24
N ILE A 115 20.53 6.13 -5.33
CA ILE A 115 20.43 6.92 -6.56
C ILE A 115 21.78 7.54 -6.87
N THR A 116 22.17 7.49 -8.13
CA THR A 116 23.30 8.28 -8.65
C THR A 116 22.86 9.04 -9.89
N ARG A 117 23.56 10.12 -10.22
CA ARG A 117 23.29 10.92 -11.40
C ARG A 117 24.58 11.18 -12.16
N ASP A 118 24.49 11.08 -13.47
CA ASP A 118 25.56 11.45 -14.38
C ASP A 118 25.03 12.34 -15.53
N SER A 119 25.88 12.70 -16.49
CA SER A 119 25.50 13.47 -17.67
C SER A 119 24.42 12.79 -18.53
N SER A 120 24.19 11.51 -18.33
CA SER A 120 23.25 10.67 -19.09
C SER A 120 21.91 10.45 -18.40
N GLY A 121 21.73 10.92 -17.15
CA GLY A 121 20.49 10.86 -16.41
C GLY A 121 20.62 10.28 -15.00
N THR A 122 19.48 9.85 -14.47
CA THR A 122 19.39 9.26 -13.13
C THR A 122 19.50 7.74 -13.21
N ILE A 123 20.31 7.17 -12.31
CA ILE A 123 20.55 5.73 -12.21
C ILE A 123 20.10 5.24 -10.84
N ILE A 124 19.17 4.29 -10.85
CA ILE A 124 18.68 3.59 -9.66
C ILE A 124 19.50 2.32 -9.50
N HIS A 125 20.15 2.15 -8.35
CA HIS A 125 20.84 0.93 -7.98
C HIS A 125 19.94 0.11 -7.07
N PHE A 126 19.80 -1.16 -7.37
CA PHE A 126 19.02 -2.10 -6.56
C PHE A 126 19.67 -3.46 -6.51
N ARG A 127 19.48 -4.17 -5.40
CA ARG A 127 19.89 -5.57 -5.26
C ARG A 127 18.79 -6.47 -5.78
N ASN A 128 19.04 -7.12 -6.89
CA ASN A 128 18.13 -8.11 -7.46
C ASN A 128 18.02 -9.32 -6.52
N HIS A 129 16.80 -9.81 -6.26
CA HIS A 129 16.57 -10.92 -5.34
C HIS A 129 16.83 -12.28 -5.95
N GLU A 130 16.77 -12.43 -7.27
CA GLU A 130 16.97 -13.71 -7.95
C GLU A 130 18.46 -14.08 -7.98
N ASN A 131 19.30 -13.18 -8.48
CA ASN A 131 20.73 -13.42 -8.66
C ASN A 131 21.62 -12.79 -7.57
N ARG A 132 21.03 -12.01 -6.64
CA ARG A 132 21.70 -11.30 -5.53
C ARG A 132 22.75 -10.27 -5.96
N THR A 133 22.77 -9.89 -7.23
CA THR A 133 23.69 -8.86 -7.75
C THR A 133 23.09 -7.47 -7.64
N VAL A 134 23.97 -6.46 -7.68
CA VAL A 134 23.52 -5.05 -7.79
C VAL A 134 23.32 -4.75 -9.26
N GLU A 135 22.11 -4.38 -9.61
CA GLU A 135 21.70 -3.99 -10.95
C GLU A 135 21.36 -2.50 -11.01
N GLN A 136 21.21 -1.99 -12.22
CA GLN A 136 20.98 -0.57 -12.46
C GLN A 136 19.79 -0.37 -13.41
N LEU A 137 18.95 0.61 -13.07
CA LEU A 137 17.87 1.09 -13.95
C LEU A 137 18.13 2.57 -14.25
N LYS A 138 18.29 2.90 -15.52
CA LYS A 138 18.46 4.27 -15.98
C LYS A 138 17.10 4.89 -16.31
N THR A 139 16.84 6.09 -15.80
CA THR A 139 15.54 6.75 -15.91
C THR A 139 15.66 8.27 -16.02
N ARG A 140 14.58 8.90 -16.49
CA ARG A 140 14.40 10.36 -16.47
C ARG A 140 13.78 10.84 -15.15
N TYR A 141 12.78 10.10 -14.65
CA TYR A 141 12.03 10.45 -13.45
C TYR A 141 11.97 9.30 -12.47
N ILE A 142 11.82 9.61 -11.18
CA ILE A 142 11.65 8.65 -10.10
C ILE A 142 10.37 8.97 -9.35
N ILE A 143 9.63 7.92 -8.99
CA ILE A 143 8.54 8.00 -8.03
C ILE A 143 8.90 7.12 -6.83
N GLY A 144 9.13 7.75 -5.66
CA GLY A 144 9.30 7.04 -4.40
C GLY A 144 7.94 6.68 -3.81
N ALA A 145 7.64 5.38 -3.74
CA ALA A 145 6.41 4.83 -3.17
C ALA A 145 6.71 3.68 -2.20
N ASP A 146 7.89 3.72 -1.57
CA ASP A 146 8.47 2.65 -0.75
C ASP A 146 8.02 2.69 0.73
N GLY A 147 6.98 3.49 1.03
CA GLY A 147 6.22 3.48 2.26
C GLY A 147 6.74 4.41 3.33
N ALA A 148 6.21 4.30 4.56
CA ALA A 148 6.44 5.24 5.66
C ALA A 148 7.92 5.43 6.04
N ARG A 149 8.77 4.42 5.85
CA ARG A 149 10.22 4.50 6.07
C ARG A 149 10.97 4.57 4.73
N SER A 150 10.49 5.42 3.83
CA SER A 150 11.02 5.56 2.47
C SER A 150 12.52 5.83 2.45
N ASN A 151 13.28 4.93 1.82
CA ASN A 151 14.70 5.18 1.56
C ASN A 151 14.91 6.14 0.38
N VAL A 152 13.95 6.20 -0.54
CA VAL A 152 13.95 7.20 -1.63
C VAL A 152 13.79 8.60 -1.04
N ALA A 153 12.84 8.79 -0.12
CA ALA A 153 12.67 10.09 0.54
C ALA A 153 13.93 10.51 1.31
N LYS A 154 14.54 9.59 2.07
CA LYS A 154 15.79 9.87 2.79
C LYS A 154 16.95 10.26 1.87
N ALA A 155 16.99 9.72 0.65
CA ALA A 155 18.04 10.03 -0.31
C ALA A 155 17.81 11.36 -1.04
N GLU A 156 16.56 11.79 -1.21
CA GLU A 156 16.20 12.86 -2.14
C GLU A 156 15.53 14.07 -1.48
N ILE A 157 14.96 13.92 -0.28
CA ILE A 157 14.20 14.97 0.38
C ILE A 157 14.88 15.33 1.71
N PRO A 158 15.40 16.55 1.85
CA PRO A 158 15.96 17.01 3.12
C PRO A 158 14.96 16.85 4.26
N ASP A 159 15.45 16.46 5.43
CA ASP A 159 14.68 16.32 6.68
C ASP A 159 13.54 15.27 6.65
N SER A 160 13.47 14.42 5.63
CA SER A 160 12.45 13.38 5.53
C SER A 160 12.53 12.31 6.63
N ASP A 161 13.67 12.19 7.28
CA ASP A 161 13.91 11.31 8.43
C ASP A 161 13.35 11.87 9.76
N LYS A 162 13.00 13.16 9.79
CA LYS A 162 12.45 13.86 10.96
C LYS A 162 10.92 13.84 11.01
N ILE A 163 10.26 13.29 9.98
CA ILE A 163 8.79 13.21 9.93
C ILE A 163 8.31 12.32 11.07
N PRO A 164 7.44 12.82 11.97
CA PRO A 164 6.89 12.00 13.05
C PRO A 164 5.98 10.90 12.48
N TYR A 165 6.02 9.73 13.10
CA TYR A 165 5.14 8.61 12.73
C TYR A 165 4.68 7.87 13.98
N VAL A 166 3.52 7.24 13.89
CA VAL A 166 2.99 6.35 14.91
C VAL A 166 3.29 4.89 14.56
N ILE A 167 3.36 4.04 15.57
CA ILE A 167 3.52 2.60 15.41
C ILE A 167 2.15 1.98 15.64
N ALA A 168 1.70 1.13 14.71
CA ALA A 168 0.51 0.33 14.87
C ALA A 168 0.85 -1.17 14.88
N TYR A 169 0.16 -1.93 15.71
CA TYR A 169 0.16 -3.38 15.68
C TYR A 169 -1.05 -3.86 14.87
N HIS A 170 -0.86 -4.92 14.10
CA HIS A 170 -1.93 -5.54 13.32
C HIS A 170 -1.86 -7.05 13.48
N GLU A 171 -3.01 -7.65 13.76
CA GLU A 171 -3.19 -9.09 13.88
C GLU A 171 -4.42 -9.52 13.08
N ILE A 172 -4.32 -10.64 12.40
CA ILE A 172 -5.44 -11.29 11.71
C ILE A 172 -5.81 -12.50 12.52
N ILE A 173 -7.05 -12.53 12.99
CA ILE A 173 -7.60 -13.63 13.78
C ILE A 173 -8.73 -14.32 13.02
N GLU A 174 -8.90 -15.63 13.26
CA GLU A 174 -10.01 -16.38 12.67
C GLU A 174 -11.35 -15.87 13.23
N ALA A 175 -12.31 -15.67 12.35
CA ALA A 175 -13.66 -15.28 12.76
C ALA A 175 -14.33 -16.39 13.60
N PRO A 176 -15.09 -16.03 14.66
CA PRO A 176 -15.75 -17.01 15.49
C PRO A 176 -16.80 -17.81 14.67
N LYS A 177 -16.89 -19.12 14.95
CA LYS A 177 -17.84 -20.03 14.26
C LYS A 177 -19.31 -19.70 14.54
N THR A 178 -19.58 -18.98 15.63
CA THR A 178 -20.93 -18.54 16.03
C THR A 178 -20.96 -17.02 16.07
N THR A 179 -21.97 -16.42 15.45
CA THR A 179 -22.05 -14.95 15.33
C THR A 179 -22.22 -14.24 16.67
N GLY A 180 -22.93 -14.79 17.66
CA GLY A 180 -23.04 -14.24 19.01
C GLY A 180 -23.06 -12.69 19.07
N LYS A 181 -21.99 -12.11 19.64
CA LYS A 181 -21.76 -10.65 19.68
C LYS A 181 -20.94 -10.13 18.49
N TYR A 182 -20.40 -11.02 17.66
CA TYR A 182 -19.62 -10.68 16.49
C TYR A 182 -20.52 -10.34 15.32
N ASP A 183 -20.26 -9.19 14.71
CA ASP A 183 -20.96 -8.72 13.52
C ASP A 183 -19.92 -8.55 12.38
N PRO A 184 -19.98 -9.42 11.35
CA PRO A 184 -18.99 -9.40 10.27
C PRO A 184 -19.10 -8.18 9.35
N GLU A 185 -20.21 -7.45 9.40
CA GLU A 185 -20.43 -6.25 8.59
C GLU A 185 -20.16 -4.95 9.36
N ARG A 186 -19.60 -5.06 10.58
CA ARG A 186 -19.31 -3.90 11.42
C ARG A 186 -17.82 -3.80 11.75
N CYS A 187 -17.29 -2.59 11.66
CA CYS A 187 -15.98 -2.21 12.17
C CYS A 187 -16.15 -1.50 13.52
N ASP A 188 -15.50 -2.00 14.56
CA ASP A 188 -15.49 -1.37 15.89
C ASP A 188 -14.21 -0.54 16.04
N VAL A 189 -14.39 0.77 16.28
CA VAL A 189 -13.29 1.71 16.54
C VAL A 189 -13.37 2.09 18.02
N ILE A 190 -12.41 1.62 18.81
CA ILE A 190 -12.40 1.76 20.27
C ILE A 190 -11.32 2.76 20.66
N TYR A 191 -11.74 3.86 21.27
CA TYR A 191 -10.85 4.85 21.88
C TYR A 191 -10.65 4.50 23.34
N ASP A 192 -9.42 4.09 23.67
CA ASP A 192 -9.06 3.72 25.05
C ASP A 192 -7.68 4.30 25.38
N GLY A 193 -7.65 5.29 26.25
CA GLY A 193 -6.43 6.00 26.63
C GLY A 193 -5.43 5.14 27.44
N ILE A 194 -5.83 3.93 27.87
CA ILE A 194 -4.92 2.98 28.53
C ILE A 194 -4.17 2.17 27.46
N ILE A 195 -4.89 1.76 26.40
CA ILE A 195 -4.33 0.94 25.31
C ILE A 195 -3.56 1.82 24.32
N SER A 196 -4.09 3.00 24.02
CA SER A 196 -3.48 3.95 23.06
C SER A 196 -3.61 5.39 23.59
N PRO A 197 -2.63 5.86 24.39
CA PRO A 197 -2.69 7.18 25.01
C PRO A 197 -2.61 8.34 24.01
N ASP A 198 -2.19 8.07 22.77
CA ASP A 198 -2.01 9.06 21.71
C ASP A 198 -3.26 9.23 20.82
N PHE A 199 -4.37 8.55 21.13
CA PHE A 199 -5.64 8.63 20.39
C PHE A 199 -6.82 8.85 21.31
#